data_0b851eb691a82376c8a931d49998b0e1
#
_entry.id   0b851eb691a82376c8a931d49998b0e1
#
_cell.length_a   1.000
_cell.length_b   1.000
_cell.length_c   1.000
_cell.angle_alpha   90.00
_cell.angle_beta   90.00
_cell.angle_gamma   90.00
#
_symmetry.space_group_name_H-M   'P 1'
#
loop_
_entity.id
_entity.type
_entity.pdbx_description
1 polymer ?
#
loop_
_entity_poly.entity_id
_entity_poly.type
_entity_poly.pdbx_seq_one_letter_code
_entity_poly.pdbx_strand_id
1 'polypeptide(L)'
;MGMVYLAHDAQQARAVAVKTLALTREFDATDLADVRERFFREADTAARLRHPDIVSVFEAGEERGLAFIAMEYLPGHDLLFYTLPGRLLPVPVVLRTVARVALALAYAHTQGVVHRDVKPANVVVDFDTGSVKVTDFGIARITDAHRTRSGMVLGTPSFMSPEQLAGRLADGRSDLYSLGVMLFQLLTGALPHRGESMAELLNQIANEAAPDVRTLRPELPEALADVLTLALDKRPELRYADGRQMAADLRSIADQFDASAGPGVEYSRLDPRHNAGH
;
A
#
# COMPACT_ATOMS: atom_id res chain seq x y z
N MET A 1 0.56 -3.34 -18.38
CA MET A 1 -0.08 -3.47 -17.05
C MET A 1 -0.79 -4.82 -16.98
N GLY A 2 -0.53 -5.64 -15.96
CA GLY A 2 -1.17 -6.94 -15.82
C GLY A 2 -2.68 -6.84 -15.58
N MET A 3 -3.43 -7.87 -15.97
CA MET A 3 -4.87 -8.00 -15.68
C MET A 3 -5.07 -8.96 -14.51
N VAL A 4 -6.12 -8.74 -13.72
CA VAL A 4 -6.52 -9.65 -12.63
C VAL A 4 -7.86 -10.27 -13.00
N TYR A 5 -7.92 -11.58 -12.91
CA TYR A 5 -9.10 -12.38 -13.22
C TYR A 5 -9.59 -13.09 -11.96
N LEU A 6 -10.90 -13.14 -11.77
CA LEU A 6 -11.51 -14.09 -10.84
C LEU A 6 -11.54 -15.46 -11.51
N ALA A 7 -11.01 -16.48 -10.83
CA ALA A 7 -10.96 -17.85 -11.31
C ALA A 7 -11.41 -18.82 -10.21
N HIS A 8 -11.61 -20.07 -10.56
CA HIS A 8 -11.96 -21.14 -9.64
C HIS A 8 -10.87 -22.22 -9.66
N ASP A 9 -10.24 -22.45 -8.51
CA ASP A 9 -9.32 -23.57 -8.30
C ASP A 9 -10.15 -24.86 -8.12
N ALA A 10 -10.22 -25.67 -9.15
CA ALA A 10 -11.02 -26.89 -9.14
C ALA A 10 -10.48 -27.97 -8.17
N GLN A 11 -9.18 -27.97 -7.85
CA GLN A 11 -8.59 -28.93 -6.93
C GLN A 11 -8.91 -28.62 -5.48
N GLN A 12 -8.93 -27.33 -5.12
CA GLN A 12 -9.20 -26.86 -3.77
C GLN A 12 -10.67 -26.37 -3.58
N ALA A 13 -11.48 -26.41 -4.65
CA ALA A 13 -12.87 -25.95 -4.67
C ALA A 13 -13.05 -24.52 -4.09
N ARG A 14 -12.17 -23.60 -4.47
CA ARG A 14 -12.16 -22.21 -3.95
C ARG A 14 -12.02 -21.17 -5.05
N ALA A 15 -12.53 -19.96 -4.79
CA ALA A 15 -12.26 -18.79 -5.62
C ALA A 15 -10.80 -18.33 -5.44
N VAL A 16 -10.16 -17.94 -6.54
CA VAL A 16 -8.79 -17.39 -6.56
C VAL A 16 -8.74 -16.17 -7.47
N ALA A 17 -7.82 -15.26 -7.18
CA ALA A 17 -7.45 -14.18 -8.08
C ALA A 17 -6.21 -14.58 -8.88
N VAL A 18 -6.25 -14.41 -10.20
CA VAL A 18 -5.12 -14.70 -11.09
C VAL A 18 -4.67 -13.41 -11.74
N LYS A 19 -3.50 -12.92 -11.33
CA LYS A 19 -2.85 -11.75 -11.92
C LYS A 19 -1.94 -12.22 -13.05
N THR A 20 -2.12 -11.64 -14.25
CA THR A 20 -1.35 -12.01 -15.43
C THR A 20 -0.50 -10.85 -15.93
N LEU A 21 0.67 -11.18 -16.50
CA LEU A 21 1.59 -10.24 -17.12
C LEU A 21 2.09 -10.81 -18.45
N ALA A 22 1.86 -10.09 -19.56
CA ALA A 22 2.32 -10.46 -20.88
C ALA A 22 3.78 -10.04 -21.06
N LEU A 23 4.73 -10.83 -20.53
CA LEU A 23 6.16 -10.51 -20.53
C LEU A 23 6.67 -10.21 -21.95
N THR A 24 6.29 -11.01 -22.93
CA THR A 24 6.71 -10.85 -24.33
C THR A 24 6.16 -9.61 -25.04
N ARG A 25 5.11 -8.99 -24.51
CA ARG A 25 4.53 -7.77 -25.08
C ARG A 25 5.03 -6.50 -24.40
N GLU A 26 5.45 -6.61 -23.15
CA GLU A 26 5.84 -5.46 -22.32
C GLU A 26 7.36 -5.23 -22.29
N PHE A 27 8.18 -6.24 -22.70
CA PHE A 27 9.63 -6.17 -22.62
C PHE A 27 10.29 -6.63 -23.92
N ASP A 28 11.44 -6.01 -24.22
CA ASP A 28 12.24 -6.40 -25.37
C ASP A 28 12.89 -7.78 -25.17
N ALA A 29 13.18 -8.48 -26.27
CA ALA A 29 13.73 -9.84 -26.25
C ALA A 29 15.06 -9.94 -25.48
N THR A 30 15.84 -8.85 -25.43
CA THR A 30 17.12 -8.79 -24.70
C THR A 30 16.94 -8.80 -23.19
N ASP A 31 15.82 -8.28 -22.69
CA ASP A 31 15.57 -8.09 -21.27
C ASP A 31 14.62 -9.16 -20.70
N LEU A 32 13.98 -9.92 -21.60
CA LEU A 32 12.92 -10.87 -21.25
C LEU A 32 13.36 -11.96 -20.27
N ALA A 33 14.59 -12.47 -20.42
CA ALA A 33 15.13 -13.51 -19.54
C ALA A 33 15.32 -13.00 -18.10
N ASP A 34 15.89 -11.79 -17.95
CA ASP A 34 16.15 -11.17 -16.66
C ASP A 34 14.83 -10.78 -15.96
N VAL A 35 13.86 -10.27 -16.73
CA VAL A 35 12.53 -9.90 -16.21
C VAL A 35 11.78 -11.13 -15.73
N ARG A 36 11.85 -12.22 -16.50
CA ARG A 36 11.23 -13.50 -16.15
C ARG A 36 11.81 -14.08 -14.87
N GLU A 37 13.14 -14.14 -14.75
CA GLU A 37 13.81 -14.62 -13.54
C GLU A 37 13.41 -13.80 -12.31
N ARG A 38 13.38 -12.48 -12.43
CA ARG A 38 12.93 -11.59 -11.35
C ARG A 38 11.47 -11.83 -10.96
N PHE A 39 10.58 -12.00 -11.96
CA PHE A 39 9.16 -12.26 -11.70
C PHE A 39 8.98 -13.50 -10.82
N PHE A 40 9.60 -14.61 -11.19
CA PHE A 40 9.46 -15.84 -10.42
C PHE A 40 10.14 -15.76 -9.06
N ARG A 41 11.29 -15.12 -8.95
CA ARG A 41 11.95 -14.91 -7.67
C ARG A 41 11.12 -14.05 -6.70
N GLU A 42 10.48 -12.99 -7.20
CA GLU A 42 9.62 -12.13 -6.37
C GLU A 42 8.32 -12.84 -6.01
N ALA A 43 7.72 -13.58 -6.92
CA ALA A 43 6.56 -14.42 -6.64
C ALA A 43 6.86 -15.50 -5.59
N ASP A 44 8.00 -16.19 -5.68
CA ASP A 44 8.46 -17.16 -4.68
C ASP A 44 8.66 -16.52 -3.31
N THR A 45 9.21 -15.30 -3.29
CA THR A 45 9.43 -14.55 -2.06
C THR A 45 8.09 -14.16 -1.41
N ALA A 46 7.15 -13.65 -2.21
CA ALA A 46 5.79 -13.33 -1.73
C ALA A 46 5.05 -14.59 -1.25
N ALA A 47 5.22 -15.73 -1.94
CA ALA A 47 4.61 -16.99 -1.57
C ALA A 47 5.08 -17.57 -0.22
N ARG A 48 6.22 -17.12 0.30
CA ARG A 48 6.74 -17.54 1.62
C ARG A 48 6.17 -16.73 2.77
N LEU A 49 5.58 -15.54 2.50
CA LEU A 49 5.00 -14.72 3.54
C LEU A 49 3.73 -15.38 4.09
N ARG A 50 3.66 -15.53 5.42
CA ARG A 50 2.51 -16.09 6.13
C ARG A 50 2.08 -15.12 7.23
N HIS A 51 1.11 -14.28 6.92
CA HIS A 51 0.57 -13.28 7.85
C HIS A 51 -0.91 -13.07 7.59
N PRO A 52 -1.78 -12.91 8.62
CA PRO A 52 -3.21 -12.72 8.42
C PRO A 52 -3.56 -11.51 7.54
N ASP A 53 -2.75 -10.46 7.60
CA ASP A 53 -2.96 -9.20 6.87
C ASP A 53 -2.09 -9.10 5.58
N ILE A 54 -1.57 -10.22 5.07
CA ILE A 54 -0.90 -10.31 3.77
C ILE A 54 -1.67 -11.30 2.88
N VAL A 55 -1.84 -10.97 1.61
CA VAL A 55 -2.46 -11.87 0.63
C VAL A 55 -1.64 -13.15 0.49
N SER A 56 -2.32 -14.30 0.49
CA SER A 56 -1.66 -15.59 0.28
C SER A 56 -1.43 -15.82 -1.21
N VAL A 57 -0.18 -16.00 -1.62
CA VAL A 57 0.18 -16.46 -2.96
C VAL A 57 0.19 -17.98 -2.95
N PHE A 58 -0.50 -18.61 -3.91
CA PHE A 58 -0.64 -20.05 -4.01
C PHE A 58 0.32 -20.65 -5.02
N GLU A 59 0.42 -20.01 -6.19
CA GLU A 59 1.22 -20.49 -7.31
C GLU A 59 1.66 -19.33 -8.18
N ALA A 60 2.81 -19.48 -8.83
CA ALA A 60 3.25 -18.64 -9.93
C ALA A 60 3.72 -19.53 -11.07
N GLY A 61 3.38 -19.15 -12.29
CA GLY A 61 3.71 -19.94 -13.46
C GLY A 61 3.69 -19.11 -14.74
N GLU A 62 3.96 -19.79 -15.86
CA GLU A 62 3.88 -19.21 -17.18
C GLU A 62 3.20 -20.18 -18.13
N GLU A 63 2.23 -19.72 -18.85
CA GLU A 63 1.55 -20.47 -19.90
C GLU A 63 1.45 -19.64 -21.18
N ARG A 64 1.91 -20.18 -22.30
CA ARG A 64 1.86 -19.56 -23.65
C ARG A 64 2.44 -18.15 -23.69
N GLY A 65 3.52 -17.89 -22.94
CA GLY A 65 4.19 -16.58 -22.87
C GLY A 65 3.48 -15.56 -21.98
N LEU A 66 2.48 -16.00 -21.19
CA LEU A 66 1.77 -15.21 -20.20
C LEU A 66 2.19 -15.67 -18.81
N ALA A 67 2.94 -14.86 -18.09
CA ALA A 67 3.26 -15.11 -16.70
C ALA A 67 2.03 -14.85 -15.83
N PHE A 68 1.82 -15.66 -14.78
CA PHE A 68 0.69 -15.50 -13.87
C PHE A 68 1.08 -15.74 -12.42
N ILE A 69 0.32 -15.15 -11.52
CA ILE A 69 0.34 -15.42 -10.08
C ILE A 69 -1.09 -15.71 -9.64
N ALA A 70 -1.32 -16.90 -9.08
CA ALA A 70 -2.57 -17.29 -8.46
C ALA A 70 -2.49 -16.99 -6.95
N MET A 71 -3.47 -16.26 -6.42
CA MET A 71 -3.50 -15.79 -5.04
C MET A 71 -4.91 -15.84 -4.45
N GLU A 72 -4.99 -15.61 -3.16
CA GLU A 72 -6.23 -15.47 -2.40
C GLU A 72 -7.14 -14.43 -3.07
N TYR A 73 -8.38 -14.83 -3.35
CA TYR A 73 -9.41 -13.89 -3.76
C TYR A 73 -9.86 -13.08 -2.55
N LEU A 74 -9.82 -11.77 -2.67
CA LEU A 74 -10.17 -10.84 -1.62
C LEU A 74 -11.51 -10.16 -1.96
N PRO A 75 -12.59 -10.47 -1.22
CA PRO A 75 -13.81 -9.68 -1.30
C PRO A 75 -13.57 -8.28 -0.70
N GLY A 76 -14.46 -7.33 -1.04
CA GLY A 76 -14.36 -5.96 -0.53
C GLY A 76 -13.76 -4.98 -1.54
N HIS A 77 -13.21 -3.89 -1.03
CA HIS A 77 -12.65 -2.79 -1.82
C HIS A 77 -11.21 -2.50 -1.45
N ASP A 78 -10.43 -2.01 -2.42
CA ASP A 78 -9.15 -1.41 -2.08
C ASP A 78 -9.33 -0.07 -1.33
N LEU A 79 -8.30 0.34 -0.61
CA LEU A 79 -8.37 1.60 0.15
C LEU A 79 -8.44 2.85 -0.73
N LEU A 80 -8.14 2.75 -2.04
CA LEU A 80 -8.29 3.87 -2.97
C LEU A 80 -9.76 4.32 -3.06
N PHE A 81 -10.70 3.35 -2.97
CA PHE A 81 -12.12 3.65 -2.91
C PHE A 81 -12.50 4.61 -1.78
N TYR A 82 -11.78 4.52 -0.66
CA TYR A 82 -12.02 5.33 0.56
C TYR A 82 -11.19 6.62 0.61
N THR A 83 -10.49 6.98 -0.46
CA THR A 83 -9.84 8.31 -0.59
C THR A 83 -10.71 9.30 -1.36
N LEU A 84 -11.83 8.85 -1.90
CA LEU A 84 -12.72 9.68 -2.74
C LEU A 84 -13.60 10.59 -1.86
N PRO A 85 -14.02 11.77 -2.38
CA PRO A 85 -14.95 12.64 -1.69
C PRO A 85 -16.23 11.93 -1.25
N GLY A 86 -16.63 12.14 0.00
CA GLY A 86 -17.81 11.51 0.60
C GLY A 86 -17.65 10.03 0.97
N ARG A 87 -16.43 9.46 0.81
CA ARG A 87 -16.14 8.05 1.15
C ARG A 87 -15.04 7.89 2.18
N LEU A 88 -14.57 8.99 2.76
CA LEU A 88 -13.54 8.92 3.80
C LEU A 88 -14.06 8.14 5.01
N LEU A 89 -13.23 7.23 5.49
CA LEU A 89 -13.53 6.46 6.68
C LEU A 89 -13.39 7.30 7.95
N PRO A 90 -14.08 6.93 9.04
CA PRO A 90 -13.86 7.51 10.36
C PRO A 90 -12.39 7.39 10.78
N VAL A 91 -11.86 8.42 11.44
CA VAL A 91 -10.45 8.47 11.84
C VAL A 91 -10.01 7.22 12.60
N PRO A 92 -10.71 6.72 13.63
CA PRO A 92 -10.29 5.50 14.34
C PRO A 92 -10.18 4.27 13.44
N VAL A 93 -11.09 4.15 12.45
CA VAL A 93 -11.05 3.04 11.47
C VAL A 93 -9.83 3.14 10.60
N VAL A 94 -9.50 4.34 10.09
CA VAL A 94 -8.26 4.59 9.33
C VAL A 94 -7.03 4.20 10.15
N LEU A 95 -6.93 4.67 11.39
CA LEU A 95 -5.77 4.42 12.26
C LEU A 95 -5.58 2.93 12.54
N ARG A 96 -6.66 2.20 12.87
CA ARG A 96 -6.59 0.74 13.12
C ARG A 96 -6.21 -0.04 11.86
N THR A 97 -6.75 0.35 10.71
CA THR A 97 -6.44 -0.28 9.42
C THR A 97 -4.96 -0.06 9.07
N VAL A 98 -4.48 1.18 9.15
CA VAL A 98 -3.09 1.52 8.83
C VAL A 98 -2.12 0.87 9.84
N ALA A 99 -2.50 0.76 11.13
CA ALA A 99 -1.71 0.03 12.12
C ALA A 99 -1.56 -1.46 11.76
N ARG A 100 -2.60 -2.12 11.23
CA ARG A 100 -2.51 -3.50 10.74
C ARG A 100 -1.59 -3.61 9.53
N VAL A 101 -1.67 -2.68 8.58
CA VAL A 101 -0.74 -2.62 7.44
C VAL A 101 0.70 -2.44 7.92
N ALA A 102 0.95 -1.55 8.88
CA ALA A 102 2.28 -1.34 9.48
C ALA A 102 2.85 -2.63 10.09
N LEU A 103 2.02 -3.44 10.78
CA LEU A 103 2.44 -4.72 11.34
C LEU A 103 2.72 -5.77 10.26
N ALA A 104 1.91 -5.81 9.19
CA ALA A 104 2.14 -6.69 8.05
C ALA A 104 3.47 -6.36 7.35
N LEU A 105 3.76 -5.07 7.15
CA LEU A 105 5.05 -4.61 6.62
C LEU A 105 6.21 -4.96 7.56
N ALA A 106 6.07 -4.73 8.87
CA ALA A 106 7.09 -5.10 9.85
C ALA A 106 7.41 -6.60 9.80
N TYR A 107 6.40 -7.45 9.66
CA TYR A 107 6.59 -8.89 9.48
C TYR A 107 7.37 -9.18 8.19
N ALA A 108 6.95 -8.62 7.05
CA ALA A 108 7.64 -8.82 5.78
C ALA A 108 9.11 -8.38 5.83
N HIS A 109 9.40 -7.24 6.48
CA HIS A 109 10.76 -6.74 6.68
C HIS A 109 11.63 -7.71 7.50
N THR A 110 11.07 -8.40 8.52
CA THR A 110 11.80 -9.44 9.26
C THR A 110 12.13 -10.66 8.40
N GLN A 111 11.36 -10.89 7.33
CA GLN A 111 11.63 -11.93 6.33
C GLN A 111 12.55 -11.44 5.19
N GLY A 112 13.11 -10.23 5.30
CA GLY A 112 13.97 -9.63 4.29
C GLY A 112 13.22 -9.11 3.05
N VAL A 113 11.89 -8.94 3.13
CA VAL A 113 11.03 -8.52 2.03
C VAL A 113 10.61 -7.06 2.23
N VAL A 114 10.95 -6.19 1.30
CA VAL A 114 10.49 -4.79 1.22
C VAL A 114 9.44 -4.69 0.13
N HIS A 115 8.31 -4.05 0.42
CA HIS A 115 7.14 -3.98 -0.49
C HIS A 115 7.39 -3.06 -1.68
N ARG A 116 7.90 -1.84 -1.44
CA ARG A 116 8.30 -0.80 -2.42
C ARG A 116 7.19 -0.12 -3.20
N ASP A 117 5.96 -0.57 -3.09
CA ASP A 117 4.79 0.03 -3.77
C ASP A 117 3.58 0.10 -2.81
N VAL A 118 3.81 0.55 -1.57
CA VAL A 118 2.73 0.74 -0.59
C VAL A 118 1.87 1.92 -1.02
N LYS A 119 0.59 1.65 -1.27
CA LYS A 119 -0.42 2.64 -1.68
C LYS A 119 -1.83 2.11 -1.44
N PRO A 120 -2.87 2.96 -1.42
CA PRO A 120 -4.25 2.53 -1.15
C PRO A 120 -4.75 1.41 -2.08
N ALA A 121 -4.37 1.43 -3.36
CA ALA A 121 -4.77 0.40 -4.34
C ALA A 121 -4.20 -1.00 -4.05
N ASN A 122 -3.15 -1.10 -3.21
CA ASN A 122 -2.50 -2.37 -2.84
C ASN A 122 -2.90 -2.84 -1.43
N VAL A 123 -3.96 -2.27 -0.85
CA VAL A 123 -4.53 -2.73 0.43
C VAL A 123 -6.03 -2.92 0.25
N VAL A 124 -6.49 -4.16 0.36
CA VAL A 124 -7.91 -4.52 0.25
C VAL A 124 -8.50 -4.68 1.65
N VAL A 125 -9.68 -4.10 1.86
CA VAL A 125 -10.43 -4.19 3.12
C VAL A 125 -11.82 -4.74 2.86
N ASP A 126 -12.27 -5.60 3.77
CA ASP A 126 -13.65 -6.06 3.87
C ASP A 126 -14.11 -5.81 5.30
N PHE A 127 -14.92 -4.78 5.49
CA PHE A 127 -15.41 -4.38 6.81
C PHE A 127 -16.50 -5.31 7.35
N ASP A 128 -17.15 -6.11 6.50
CA ASP A 128 -18.14 -7.11 6.93
C ASP A 128 -17.47 -8.26 7.68
N THR A 129 -16.29 -8.68 7.22
CA THR A 129 -15.48 -9.72 7.87
C THR A 129 -14.36 -9.18 8.76
N GLY A 130 -14.11 -7.87 8.72
CA GLY A 130 -12.98 -7.24 9.40
C GLY A 130 -11.62 -7.58 8.76
N SER A 131 -11.60 -8.03 7.50
CA SER A 131 -10.38 -8.37 6.77
C SER A 131 -9.63 -7.13 6.30
N VAL A 132 -8.30 -7.16 6.44
CA VAL A 132 -7.37 -6.20 5.84
C VAL A 132 -6.26 -7.02 5.20
N LYS A 133 -5.96 -6.80 3.93
CA LYS A 133 -4.93 -7.57 3.21
C LYS A 133 -4.04 -6.65 2.37
N VAL A 134 -2.74 -6.71 2.61
CA VAL A 134 -1.73 -6.09 1.76
C VAL A 134 -1.43 -7.02 0.58
N THR A 135 -1.46 -6.48 -0.63
CA THR A 135 -1.28 -7.20 -1.89
C THR A 135 -0.04 -6.70 -2.63
N ASP A 136 0.38 -7.41 -3.67
CA ASP A 136 1.40 -6.97 -4.63
C ASP A 136 2.82 -6.74 -4.06
N PHE A 137 3.24 -7.55 -3.07
CA PHE A 137 4.60 -7.53 -2.56
C PHE A 137 5.62 -7.80 -3.67
N GLY A 138 6.56 -6.86 -3.87
CA GLY A 138 7.75 -7.01 -4.70
C GLY A 138 7.52 -6.95 -6.22
N ILE A 139 6.30 -7.12 -6.73
CA ILE A 139 6.00 -7.23 -8.18
C ILE A 139 6.33 -5.91 -8.94
N ALA A 140 6.29 -4.77 -8.27
CA ALA A 140 6.61 -3.47 -8.87
C ALA A 140 8.04 -3.38 -9.40
N ARG A 141 9.00 -4.07 -8.78
CA ARG A 141 10.41 -4.06 -9.15
C ARG A 141 10.70 -4.59 -10.55
N ILE A 142 9.84 -5.46 -11.06
CA ILE A 142 9.97 -6.06 -12.39
C ILE A 142 9.77 -5.01 -13.48
N THR A 143 8.81 -4.11 -13.26
CA THR A 143 8.46 -3.06 -14.21
C THR A 143 9.34 -1.82 -14.08
N ASP A 144 9.86 -1.51 -12.90
CA ASP A 144 10.59 -0.26 -12.64
C ASP A 144 12.05 -0.29 -13.14
N ALA A 145 12.74 -1.43 -13.06
CA ALA A 145 14.15 -1.53 -13.47
C ALA A 145 14.37 -1.31 -14.97
N HIS A 146 13.35 -1.57 -15.82
CA HIS A 146 13.42 -1.31 -17.26
C HIS A 146 12.94 0.09 -17.62
N ARG A 147 12.02 0.65 -16.84
CA ARG A 147 11.42 1.98 -17.10
C ARG A 147 12.33 3.13 -16.72
N THR A 148 13.20 2.97 -15.71
CA THR A 148 14.25 3.94 -15.38
C THR A 148 15.29 4.08 -16.50
N ARG A 149 15.54 3.05 -17.30
CA ARG A 149 16.40 3.14 -18.49
C ARG A 149 15.79 3.96 -19.62
N SER A 150 14.48 3.96 -19.75
CA SER A 150 13.74 4.70 -20.81
C SER A 150 13.35 6.13 -20.42
N GLY A 151 13.67 6.59 -19.22
CA GLY A 151 13.32 7.95 -18.73
C GLY A 151 11.83 8.16 -18.48
N MET A 152 11.01 7.11 -18.57
CA MET A 152 9.57 7.18 -18.27
C MET A 152 9.30 6.77 -16.82
N VAL A 153 8.97 7.75 -15.99
CA VAL A 153 8.36 7.51 -14.67
C VAL A 153 6.93 7.02 -14.92
N LEU A 154 6.71 5.71 -14.91
CA LEU A 154 5.37 5.12 -15.04
C LEU A 154 4.91 4.60 -13.68
N GLY A 155 3.84 5.14 -13.20
CA GLY A 155 3.24 4.94 -11.89
C GLY A 155 2.97 6.32 -11.30
N THR A 156 2.18 6.37 -10.25
CA THR A 156 1.97 7.62 -9.53
C THR A 156 3.13 7.76 -8.53
N PRO A 157 4.17 8.57 -8.79
CA PRO A 157 5.35 8.69 -7.91
C PRO A 157 5.00 9.27 -6.55
N SER A 158 3.77 9.73 -6.38
CA SER A 158 3.28 10.39 -5.16
C SER A 158 3.46 9.60 -3.87
N PHE A 159 3.59 8.27 -3.97
CA PHE A 159 3.84 7.38 -2.82
C PHE A 159 5.30 6.98 -2.67
N MET A 160 6.16 7.27 -3.65
CA MET A 160 7.57 6.91 -3.59
C MET A 160 8.31 7.74 -2.54
N SER A 161 9.20 7.10 -1.81
CA SER A 161 10.09 7.79 -0.88
C SER A 161 11.18 8.56 -1.62
N PRO A 162 11.78 9.61 -1.00
CA PRO A 162 12.86 10.39 -1.60
C PRO A 162 14.05 9.54 -2.08
N GLU A 163 14.43 8.51 -1.31
CA GLU A 163 15.51 7.59 -1.66
C GLU A 163 15.16 6.70 -2.85
N GLN A 164 13.88 6.28 -3.00
CA GLN A 164 13.43 5.54 -4.19
C GLN A 164 13.51 6.42 -5.44
N LEU A 165 13.06 7.67 -5.36
CA LEU A 165 13.16 8.63 -6.47
C LEU A 165 14.61 8.91 -6.86
N ALA A 166 15.52 8.94 -5.87
CA ALA A 166 16.95 9.11 -6.10
C ALA A 166 17.66 7.84 -6.62
N GLY A 167 16.92 6.73 -6.82
CA GLY A 167 17.50 5.44 -7.23
C GLY A 167 18.43 4.82 -6.19
N ARG A 168 18.32 5.24 -4.93
CA ARG A 168 19.09 4.70 -3.81
C ARG A 168 18.47 3.38 -3.31
N LEU A 169 19.23 2.68 -2.48
CA LEU A 169 18.74 1.43 -1.88
C LEU A 169 17.56 1.72 -0.94
N ALA A 170 16.38 1.20 -1.28
CA ALA A 170 15.19 1.26 -0.45
C ALA A 170 15.18 0.12 0.56
N ASP A 171 14.92 0.42 1.81
CA ASP A 171 14.69 -0.54 2.90
C ASP A 171 13.26 -0.42 3.47
N GLY A 172 12.97 -1.09 4.59
CA GLY A 172 11.65 -1.07 5.21
C GLY A 172 11.15 0.34 5.57
N ARG A 173 12.05 1.29 5.82
CA ARG A 173 11.69 2.69 6.12
C ARG A 173 11.12 3.43 4.91
N SER A 174 11.43 2.98 3.68
CA SER A 174 10.79 3.47 2.47
C SER A 174 9.31 3.09 2.42
N ASP A 175 8.96 1.86 2.82
CA ASP A 175 7.56 1.43 2.92
C ASP A 175 6.79 2.22 3.99
N LEU A 176 7.46 2.58 5.11
CA LEU A 176 6.84 3.39 6.17
C LEU A 176 6.60 4.85 5.73
N TYR A 177 7.47 5.41 4.88
CA TYR A 177 7.20 6.68 4.23
C TYR A 177 5.96 6.60 3.34
N SER A 178 5.89 5.60 2.45
CA SER A 178 4.74 5.37 1.57
C SER A 178 3.46 5.15 2.37
N LEU A 179 3.54 4.44 3.51
CA LEU A 179 2.44 4.25 4.45
C LEU A 179 2.00 5.58 5.10
N GLY A 180 2.93 6.47 5.40
CA GLY A 180 2.64 7.84 5.86
C GLY A 180 1.89 8.65 4.81
N VAL A 181 2.30 8.59 3.54
CA VAL A 181 1.57 9.21 2.42
C VAL A 181 0.14 8.65 2.32
N MET A 182 0.00 7.33 2.41
CA MET A 182 -1.31 6.67 2.38
C MET A 182 -2.19 7.10 3.57
N LEU A 183 -1.63 7.18 4.78
CA LEU A 183 -2.33 7.66 5.97
C LEU A 183 -2.83 9.10 5.78
N PHE A 184 -1.97 10.00 5.31
CA PHE A 184 -2.34 11.38 5.01
C PHE A 184 -3.52 11.43 4.03
N GLN A 185 -3.46 10.66 2.95
CA GLN A 185 -4.52 10.62 1.94
C GLN A 185 -5.84 10.04 2.49
N LEU A 186 -5.79 8.97 3.27
CA LEU A 186 -7.00 8.37 3.87
C LEU A 186 -7.68 9.33 4.87
N LEU A 187 -6.90 10.16 5.57
CA LEU A 187 -7.44 11.15 6.51
C LEU A 187 -8.03 12.36 5.82
N THR A 188 -7.48 12.80 4.69
CA THR A 188 -7.78 14.10 4.08
C THR A 188 -8.45 14.02 2.70
N GLY A 189 -8.37 12.85 2.02
CA GLY A 189 -8.71 12.72 0.60
C GLY A 189 -7.67 13.36 -0.34
N ALA A 190 -6.58 13.87 0.20
CA ALA A 190 -5.56 14.61 -0.53
C ALA A 190 -4.17 13.99 -0.36
N LEU A 191 -3.32 14.08 -1.38
CA LEU A 191 -1.90 13.74 -1.26
C LEU A 191 -1.14 14.89 -0.58
N PRO A 192 -0.09 14.59 0.24
CA PRO A 192 0.71 15.62 0.91
C PRO A 192 1.52 16.48 -0.08
N HIS A 193 1.92 15.91 -1.21
CA HIS A 193 2.61 16.62 -2.27
C HIS A 193 1.83 16.54 -3.57
N ARG A 194 1.70 17.67 -4.27
CA ARG A 194 1.00 17.81 -5.56
C ARG A 194 1.73 18.85 -6.40
N GLY A 195 2.09 18.51 -7.62
CA GLY A 195 2.73 19.44 -8.57
C GLY A 195 1.88 19.58 -9.83
N GLU A 196 1.94 20.75 -10.45
CA GLU A 196 1.34 20.99 -11.78
C GLU A 196 2.13 20.26 -12.87
N SER A 197 3.38 19.89 -12.57
CA SER A 197 4.24 19.09 -13.42
C SER A 197 4.87 17.92 -12.64
N MET A 198 5.32 16.90 -13.38
CA MET A 198 6.08 15.80 -12.80
C MET A 198 7.35 16.29 -12.10
N ALA A 199 8.08 17.23 -12.71
CA ALA A 199 9.31 17.76 -12.13
C ALA A 199 9.05 18.48 -10.79
N GLU A 200 7.97 19.24 -10.70
CA GLU A 200 7.57 19.92 -9.47
C GLU A 200 7.19 18.90 -8.38
N LEU A 201 6.36 17.89 -8.71
CA LEU A 201 6.00 16.82 -7.76
C LEU A 201 7.25 16.10 -7.22
N LEU A 202 8.18 15.74 -8.11
CA LEU A 202 9.43 15.07 -7.71
C LEU A 202 10.28 15.98 -6.81
N ASN A 203 10.35 17.30 -7.11
CA ASN A 203 11.04 18.26 -6.25
C ASN A 203 10.41 18.36 -4.86
N GLN A 204 9.09 18.46 -4.78
CA GLN A 204 8.36 18.51 -3.50
C GLN A 204 8.60 17.25 -2.67
N ILE A 205 8.50 16.06 -3.27
CA ILE A 205 8.76 14.80 -2.58
C ILE A 205 10.21 14.74 -2.06
N ALA A 206 11.17 15.21 -2.84
CA ALA A 206 12.59 15.15 -2.47
C ALA A 206 12.99 16.18 -1.41
N ASN A 207 12.44 17.41 -1.46
CA ASN A 207 13.01 18.56 -0.77
C ASN A 207 12.06 19.30 0.16
N GLU A 208 10.72 19.19 -0.03
CA GLU A 208 9.77 19.99 0.74
C GLU A 208 9.13 19.14 1.85
N ALA A 209 9.03 19.71 3.06
CA ALA A 209 8.32 19.06 4.15
C ALA A 209 6.85 18.82 3.76
N ALA A 210 6.28 17.70 4.21
CA ALA A 210 4.85 17.48 4.09
C ALA A 210 4.09 18.53 4.90
N PRO A 211 2.93 19.02 4.42
CA PRO A 211 2.13 19.97 5.18
C PRO A 211 1.59 19.30 6.45
N ASP A 212 1.39 20.11 7.51
CA ASP A 212 0.68 19.62 8.69
C ASP A 212 -0.75 19.20 8.28
N VAL A 213 -1.13 17.96 8.59
CA VAL A 213 -2.45 17.40 8.27
C VAL A 213 -3.61 18.25 8.84
N ARG A 214 -3.35 18.95 9.93
CA ARG A 214 -4.31 19.84 10.59
C ARG A 214 -4.62 21.12 9.79
N THR A 215 -3.82 21.44 8.78
CA THR A 215 -4.16 22.51 7.84
C THR A 215 -5.40 22.17 6.99
N LEU A 216 -5.64 20.86 6.76
CA LEU A 216 -6.81 20.36 6.04
C LEU A 216 -7.90 19.82 6.98
N ARG A 217 -7.50 19.31 8.14
CA ARG A 217 -8.36 18.68 9.15
C ARG A 217 -7.99 19.19 10.55
N PRO A 218 -8.40 20.46 10.91
CA PRO A 218 -8.00 21.10 12.18
C PRO A 218 -8.43 20.33 13.44
N GLU A 219 -9.44 19.48 13.34
CA GLU A 219 -9.96 18.66 14.45
C GLU A 219 -9.08 17.45 14.78
N LEU A 220 -8.08 17.12 13.96
CA LEU A 220 -7.18 16.00 14.24
C LEU A 220 -6.23 16.32 15.41
N PRO A 221 -5.94 15.36 16.30
CA PRO A 221 -5.04 15.56 17.41
C PRO A 221 -3.60 15.80 16.95
N GLU A 222 -2.86 16.57 17.73
CA GLU A 222 -1.44 16.88 17.47
C GLU A 222 -0.59 15.61 17.36
N ALA A 223 -0.82 14.62 18.22
CA ALA A 223 -0.14 13.34 18.18
C ALA A 223 -0.22 12.65 16.79
N LEU A 224 -1.32 12.85 16.03
CA LEU A 224 -1.46 12.30 14.69
C LEU A 224 -0.63 13.11 13.66
N ALA A 225 -0.52 14.43 13.84
CA ALA A 225 0.38 15.25 13.04
C ALA A 225 1.85 14.86 13.27
N ASP A 226 2.22 14.55 14.52
CA ASP A 226 3.58 14.06 14.88
C ASP A 226 3.90 12.73 14.21
N VAL A 227 2.96 11.77 14.22
CA VAL A 227 3.11 10.48 13.50
C VAL A 227 3.38 10.72 12.02
N LEU A 228 2.64 11.61 11.37
CA LEU A 228 2.81 11.94 9.95
C LEU A 228 4.13 12.66 9.69
N THR A 229 4.52 13.60 10.54
CA THR A 229 5.79 14.31 10.45
C THR A 229 6.97 13.34 10.52
N LEU A 230 6.92 12.39 11.48
CA LEU A 230 7.96 11.39 11.63
C LEU A 230 8.00 10.41 10.44
N ALA A 231 6.84 9.91 9.98
CA ALA A 231 6.77 8.99 8.86
C ALA A 231 7.23 9.62 7.53
N LEU A 232 6.95 10.91 7.32
CA LEU A 232 7.22 11.65 6.07
C LEU A 232 8.55 12.44 6.09
N ASP A 233 9.43 12.24 7.09
CA ASP A 233 10.77 12.85 7.08
C ASP A 233 11.53 12.42 5.83
N LYS A 234 12.30 13.35 5.24
CA LYS A 234 13.07 13.09 4.01
C LYS A 234 14.24 12.14 4.26
N ARG A 235 14.77 12.12 5.45
CA ARG A 235 15.89 11.29 5.87
C ARG A 235 15.39 10.01 6.50
N PRO A 236 15.68 8.82 5.90
CA PRO A 236 15.17 7.54 6.41
C PRO A 236 15.55 7.25 7.88
N GLU A 237 16.71 7.73 8.33
CA GLU A 237 17.20 7.55 9.70
C GLU A 237 16.41 8.32 10.77
N LEU A 238 15.61 9.30 10.35
CA LEU A 238 14.74 10.08 11.25
C LEU A 238 13.29 9.57 11.27
N ARG A 239 12.95 8.59 10.43
CA ARG A 239 11.62 7.97 10.40
C ARG A 239 11.50 6.90 11.49
N TYR A 240 10.32 6.29 11.56
CA TYR A 240 10.13 5.07 12.33
C TYR A 240 11.17 4.02 11.95
N ALA A 241 11.78 3.38 12.94
CA ALA A 241 12.76 2.32 12.72
C ALA A 241 12.10 1.05 12.17
N ASP A 242 10.87 0.74 12.64
CA ASP A 242 10.06 -0.36 12.13
C ASP A 242 8.55 -0.06 12.22
N GLY A 243 7.75 -0.86 11.50
CA GLY A 243 6.30 -0.69 11.46
C GLY A 243 5.59 -0.99 12.78
N ARG A 244 6.21 -1.68 13.74
CA ARG A 244 5.61 -1.95 15.05
C ARG A 244 5.51 -0.69 15.88
N GLN A 245 6.52 0.17 15.82
CA GLN A 245 6.47 1.47 16.50
C GLN A 245 5.34 2.34 15.95
N MET A 246 5.28 2.48 14.63
CA MET A 246 4.20 3.24 13.97
C MET A 246 2.82 2.67 14.31
N ALA A 247 2.67 1.34 14.31
CA ALA A 247 1.43 0.67 14.67
C ALA A 247 1.00 0.92 16.14
N ALA A 248 1.97 0.96 17.06
CA ALA A 248 1.71 1.24 18.48
C ALA A 248 1.16 2.67 18.67
N ASP A 249 1.81 3.66 18.05
CA ASP A 249 1.38 5.06 18.13
C ASP A 249 -0.03 5.25 17.52
N LEU A 250 -0.27 4.67 16.33
CA LEU A 250 -1.58 4.76 15.68
C LEU A 250 -2.70 4.11 16.51
N ARG A 251 -2.43 2.97 17.17
CA ARG A 251 -3.39 2.32 18.05
C ARG A 251 -3.67 3.15 19.30
N SER A 252 -2.62 3.69 19.92
CA SER A 252 -2.75 4.55 21.09
C SER A 252 -3.64 5.77 20.79
N ILE A 253 -3.46 6.40 19.62
CA ILE A 253 -4.30 7.51 19.20
C ILE A 253 -5.74 7.04 18.92
N ALA A 254 -5.94 5.91 18.25
CA ALA A 254 -7.27 5.37 17.98
C ALA A 254 -8.06 5.07 19.26
N ASP A 255 -7.40 4.56 20.29
CA ASP A 255 -8.02 4.25 21.58
C ASP A 255 -8.46 5.52 22.34
N GLN A 256 -7.75 6.65 22.14
CA GLN A 256 -8.17 7.95 22.69
C GLN A 256 -9.48 8.46 22.03
N PHE A 257 -9.66 8.22 20.72
CA PHE A 257 -10.92 8.56 20.06
C PHE A 257 -12.09 7.75 20.62
N ASP A 258 -11.91 6.45 20.87
CA ASP A 258 -12.96 5.63 21.45
C ASP A 258 -13.32 6.05 22.88
N ALA A 259 -12.31 6.39 23.69
CA ALA A 259 -12.53 6.88 25.04
C ALA A 259 -13.30 8.21 25.08
N SER A 260 -13.11 9.05 24.04
CA SER A 260 -13.78 10.35 23.93
C SER A 260 -15.21 10.24 23.40
N ALA A 261 -15.54 9.19 22.64
CA ALA A 261 -16.85 8.99 22.01
C ALA A 261 -17.92 8.45 22.97
N GLY A 262 -17.56 8.00 24.18
CA GLY A 262 -18.48 7.39 25.14
C GLY A 262 -18.89 5.96 24.77
N PRO A 263 -19.48 5.17 25.70
CA PRO A 263 -19.90 3.80 25.44
C PRO A 263 -21.12 3.80 24.52
N GLY A 264 -20.99 3.42 23.26
CA GLY A 264 -22.12 3.25 22.33
C GLY A 264 -21.84 3.39 20.84
N VAL A 265 -20.65 3.80 20.43
CA VAL A 265 -20.31 3.89 18.99
C VAL A 265 -19.64 2.58 18.56
N GLU A 266 -20.45 1.61 18.16
CA GLU A 266 -19.97 0.36 17.58
C GLU A 266 -19.59 0.60 16.12
N TYR A 267 -18.30 0.87 15.84
CA TYR A 267 -17.74 1.08 14.48
C TYR A 267 -17.80 -0.19 13.60
N SER A 268 -18.28 -1.32 14.13
CA SER A 268 -18.43 -2.59 13.41
C SER A 268 -19.56 -2.62 12.37
N ARG A 269 -20.35 -1.54 12.23
CA ARG A 269 -21.50 -1.47 11.31
C ARG A 269 -21.48 -0.34 10.29
N LEU A 270 -20.30 0.19 9.95
CA LEU A 270 -20.22 1.22 8.91
C LEU A 270 -20.11 0.58 7.51
N ASP A 271 -21.26 0.05 7.01
CA ASP A 271 -21.43 -0.23 5.59
C ASP A 271 -21.67 1.10 4.85
N PRO A 272 -20.73 1.55 3.97
CA PRO A 272 -20.91 2.76 3.17
C PRO A 272 -22.11 2.69 2.22
N ARG A 273 -22.72 1.52 2.04
CA ARG A 273 -23.90 1.31 1.17
C ARG A 273 -25.19 1.87 1.75
N HIS A 274 -25.26 2.16 3.05
CA HIS A 274 -26.46 2.70 3.69
C HIS A 274 -26.64 4.21 3.58
N ASN A 275 -25.65 4.94 3.07
CA ASN A 275 -25.73 6.43 2.93
C ASN A 275 -26.01 6.89 1.48
N ALA A 276 -26.39 6.00 0.56
CA ALA A 276 -26.74 6.35 -0.83
C ALA A 276 -28.26 6.45 -1.06
N GLY A 277 -29.00 6.94 -0.06
CA GLY A 277 -30.44 7.10 -0.16
C GLY A 277 -30.93 8.29 0.66
N HIS A 278 -30.74 9.48 0.11
CA HIS A 278 -31.71 10.63 0.17
C HIS A 278 -31.27 11.70 -0.79
#